data_e259acbe7767ba070d0a060e18d92f95
#
_entry.id   e259acbe7767ba070d0a060e18d92f95
#
_cell.length_a   1.000
_cell.length_b   1.000
_cell.length_c   1.000
_cell.angle_alpha   90.00
_cell.angle_beta   90.00
_cell.angle_gamma   90.00
#
_symmetry.space_group_name_H-M   'P 1'
#
loop_
_entity.id
_entity.type
_entity.pdbx_description
1 polymer ?
#
loop_
_entity_poly.entity_id
_entity_poly.type
_entity_poly.pdbx_seq_one_letter_code
_entity_poly.pdbx_strand_id
1 'polypeptide(L)'
;MAVGVHFPASEDILMKFHSTPLAALVGLCSIGSAFAGGDGWTSDFEAAKKQAVAEKKDLLVDFTGSDWCGWCIKLNDEVFKKDEFKKGVKDKFILVDIDFPQDDSKLSEANKKQNAELQEKFGVEGFPSILLCDATGKPFAKTGYEAGGPENYLTNLNSLLKNKAKRDEAFAMKSEGVEKAKALVNVLKEMNLSDAAVATFYGDVVGQIKAADPKDETGYVKQLESKEKLAKFEARLDELGQSEDFAGAMALAEKCLKEDGFEGEAKQQVLATKAMIFVQLKKFDEALKSVDEAKAVDPKSEIGQQMDGLKEKLTQMKNAPAEEESGGDPEAPGDDAKAGKDTPAAEEK
;
A
#
# COMPACT_ATOMS: atom_id res chain seq x y z
N MET A 1 11.15 47.04 -57.32
CA MET A 1 9.93 47.80 -57.01
C MET A 1 9.58 47.51 -55.52
N ALA A 2 9.91 48.49 -54.69
CA ALA A 2 9.63 48.43 -53.28
C ALA A 2 8.34 49.22 -53.05
N VAL A 3 7.34 48.62 -52.39
CA VAL A 3 6.16 49.35 -51.94
C VAL A 3 6.24 49.45 -50.41
N GLY A 4 6.56 50.69 -49.99
CA GLY A 4 6.54 51.08 -48.58
C GLY A 4 5.10 51.28 -48.12
N VAL A 5 4.79 50.79 -46.92
CA VAL A 5 3.56 51.11 -46.18
C VAL A 5 3.94 51.95 -44.98
N HIS A 6 3.45 53.19 -45.02
CA HIS A 6 3.60 54.25 -44.03
C HIS A 6 2.61 54.01 -42.88
N PHE A 7 3.05 54.09 -41.62
CA PHE A 7 2.18 54.21 -40.44
C PHE A 7 2.23 55.66 -39.91
N PRO A 8 1.06 56.29 -39.69
CA PRO A 8 1.05 57.59 -39.04
C PRO A 8 1.06 57.44 -37.50
N ALA A 9 1.83 58.33 -36.87
CA ALA A 9 1.77 58.61 -35.46
C ALA A 9 0.54 59.50 -35.15
N SER A 10 -0.12 59.21 -34.04
CA SER A 10 -1.05 60.14 -33.36
C SER A 10 -1.14 59.69 -31.90
N GLU A 11 -0.52 60.42 -31.03
CA GLU A 11 -1.00 61.50 -30.13
C GLU A 11 -2.00 61.02 -29.04
N ASP A 12 -1.53 61.20 -27.84
CA ASP A 12 -2.11 61.47 -26.54
C ASP A 12 -3.66 61.47 -26.41
N ILE A 13 -4.15 60.49 -25.59
CA ILE A 13 -5.35 60.70 -24.80
C ILE A 13 -5.07 60.33 -23.34
N LEU A 14 -4.87 61.39 -22.56
CA LEU A 14 -4.74 61.37 -21.10
C LEU A 14 -6.13 61.15 -20.50
N MET A 15 -6.49 59.91 -20.08
CA MET A 15 -7.67 59.70 -19.24
C MET A 15 -7.29 59.52 -17.77
N LYS A 16 -7.72 60.50 -17.02
CA LYS A 16 -7.66 60.51 -15.53
C LYS A 16 -8.59 59.42 -15.00
N PHE A 17 -8.04 58.35 -14.44
CA PHE A 17 -8.78 57.42 -13.62
C PHE A 17 -8.80 57.89 -12.17
N HIS A 18 -9.99 58.17 -11.70
CA HIS A 18 -10.26 58.43 -10.27
C HIS A 18 -10.17 57.08 -9.55
N SER A 19 -9.30 56.99 -8.57
CA SER A 19 -9.12 55.89 -7.67
C SER A 19 -10.25 55.84 -6.65
N THR A 20 -11.19 54.91 -6.78
CA THR A 20 -12.04 54.45 -5.68
C THR A 20 -11.51 53.13 -5.15
N PRO A 21 -11.26 52.99 -3.85
CA PRO A 21 -10.86 51.70 -3.30
C PRO A 21 -12.10 50.80 -3.17
N LEU A 22 -12.24 49.80 -4.04
CA LEU A 22 -13.20 48.71 -3.88
C LEU A 22 -12.62 47.72 -2.87
N ALA A 23 -13.04 47.81 -1.62
CA ALA A 23 -12.79 46.80 -0.61
C ALA A 23 -13.51 45.51 -1.01
N ALA A 24 -12.79 44.60 -1.68
CA ALA A 24 -13.27 43.25 -1.94
C ALA A 24 -13.26 42.47 -0.63
N LEU A 25 -14.45 42.33 -0.04
CA LEU A 25 -14.72 41.40 1.05
C LEU A 25 -14.62 39.98 0.47
N VAL A 26 -13.45 39.37 0.58
CA VAL A 26 -13.29 37.93 0.30
C VAL A 26 -13.97 37.19 1.44
N GLY A 27 -15.22 36.86 1.23
CA GLY A 27 -15.93 35.94 2.11
C GLY A 27 -15.27 34.56 2.03
N LEU A 28 -14.56 34.20 3.08
CA LEU A 28 -14.04 32.85 3.30
C LEU A 28 -15.25 31.94 3.53
N CYS A 29 -15.81 31.35 2.46
CA CYS A 29 -16.72 30.22 2.58
C CYS A 29 -15.91 29.03 3.08
N SER A 30 -15.89 28.85 4.39
CA SER A 30 -15.46 27.60 5.00
C SER A 30 -16.52 26.54 4.68
N ILE A 31 -16.30 25.80 3.59
CA ILE A 31 -17.04 24.57 3.35
C ILE A 31 -16.46 23.57 4.36
N GLY A 32 -17.15 23.39 5.46
CA GLY A 32 -16.83 22.36 6.45
C GLY A 32 -17.05 20.99 5.85
N SER A 33 -16.00 20.42 5.27
CA SER A 33 -15.96 19.00 4.95
C SER A 33 -15.85 18.24 6.25
N ALA A 34 -16.71 17.26 6.47
CA ALA A 34 -16.57 16.31 7.58
C ALA A 34 -15.35 15.46 7.30
N PHE A 35 -14.30 15.61 8.10
CA PHE A 35 -13.04 14.86 7.97
C PHE A 35 -13.13 13.59 8.82
N ALA A 36 -12.82 12.42 8.22
CA ALA A 36 -12.71 11.16 8.95
C ALA A 36 -11.55 11.19 9.98
N GLY A 37 -10.47 11.91 9.68
CA GLY A 37 -9.28 12.04 10.53
C GLY A 37 -9.39 13.05 11.68
N GLY A 38 -10.53 13.76 11.84
CA GLY A 38 -10.71 14.79 12.89
C GLY A 38 -10.11 16.16 12.52
N ASP A 39 -10.10 17.10 13.51
CA ASP A 39 -9.63 18.47 13.30
C ASP A 39 -8.20 18.55 12.78
N GLY A 40 -8.00 19.19 11.63
CA GLY A 40 -6.71 19.45 11.02
C GLY A 40 -6.32 18.50 9.89
N TRP A 41 -7.12 17.48 9.59
CA TRP A 41 -6.92 16.60 8.43
C TRP A 41 -7.72 17.06 7.22
N THR A 42 -7.19 16.82 6.02
CA THR A 42 -7.89 17.08 4.76
C THR A 42 -7.97 15.80 3.91
N SER A 43 -9.08 15.61 3.20
CA SER A 43 -9.23 14.50 2.25
C SER A 43 -8.86 14.88 0.81
N ASP A 44 -8.50 16.13 0.54
CA ASP A 44 -8.10 16.61 -0.78
C ASP A 44 -6.57 16.64 -0.88
N PHE A 45 -5.99 15.64 -1.54
CA PHE A 45 -4.55 15.49 -1.69
C PHE A 45 -3.91 16.63 -2.51
N GLU A 46 -4.60 17.10 -3.56
CA GLU A 46 -4.07 18.18 -4.39
C GLU A 46 -4.12 19.55 -3.68
N ALA A 47 -5.17 19.80 -2.89
CA ALA A 47 -5.22 20.98 -2.03
C ALA A 47 -4.15 20.92 -0.94
N ALA A 48 -3.94 19.74 -0.33
CA ALA A 48 -2.88 19.53 0.66
C ALA A 48 -1.48 19.83 0.11
N LYS A 49 -1.16 19.41 -1.11
CA LYS A 49 0.12 19.72 -1.76
C LYS A 49 0.31 21.24 -1.95
N LYS A 50 -0.73 21.94 -2.41
CA LYS A 50 -0.68 23.40 -2.55
C LYS A 50 -0.41 24.10 -1.22
N GLN A 51 -1.10 23.63 -0.17
CA GLN A 51 -0.91 24.13 1.19
C GLN A 51 0.51 23.83 1.71
N ALA A 52 1.01 22.60 1.50
CA ALA A 52 2.34 22.17 1.90
C ALA A 52 3.45 23.04 1.26
N VAL A 53 3.32 23.35 -0.03
CA VAL A 53 4.22 24.29 -0.72
C VAL A 53 4.15 25.68 -0.12
N ALA A 54 2.95 26.21 0.13
CA ALA A 54 2.77 27.56 0.68
C ALA A 54 3.32 27.68 2.10
N GLU A 55 3.13 26.66 2.93
CA GLU A 55 3.55 26.64 4.33
C GLU A 55 4.96 26.04 4.53
N LYS A 56 5.61 25.57 3.47
CA LYS A 56 6.92 24.89 3.50
C LYS A 56 6.94 23.68 4.45
N LYS A 57 5.87 22.90 4.42
CA LYS A 57 5.69 21.68 5.19
C LYS A 57 5.73 20.46 4.27
N ASP A 58 5.93 19.29 4.87
CA ASP A 58 5.75 18.00 4.22
C ASP A 58 4.32 17.52 4.39
N LEU A 59 3.97 16.40 3.77
CA LEU A 59 2.65 15.74 3.93
C LEU A 59 2.81 14.51 4.80
N LEU A 60 1.88 14.31 5.72
CA LEU A 60 1.63 13.03 6.38
C LEU A 60 0.33 12.48 5.82
N VAL A 61 0.41 11.40 5.04
CA VAL A 61 -0.73 10.83 4.32
C VAL A 61 -1.11 9.51 5.00
N ASP A 62 -2.30 9.46 5.58
CA ASP A 62 -2.87 8.27 6.20
C ASP A 62 -3.83 7.58 5.22
N PHE A 63 -3.46 6.38 4.78
CA PHE A 63 -4.37 5.47 4.10
C PHE A 63 -5.03 4.58 5.15
N THR A 64 -6.33 4.73 5.31
CA THR A 64 -7.07 4.19 6.45
C THR A 64 -8.40 3.54 6.05
N GLY A 65 -8.94 2.72 6.94
CA GLY A 65 -10.32 2.21 6.88
C GLY A 65 -11.02 2.57 8.18
N SER A 66 -11.57 3.79 8.25
CA SER A 66 -11.97 4.46 9.49
C SER A 66 -13.05 3.73 10.29
N ASP A 67 -13.90 2.89 9.67
CA ASP A 67 -15.04 2.23 10.31
C ASP A 67 -14.91 0.69 10.39
N TRP A 68 -13.84 0.09 9.84
CA TRP A 68 -13.67 -1.37 9.85
C TRP A 68 -12.25 -1.84 10.21
N CYS A 69 -11.22 -1.02 9.94
CA CYS A 69 -9.83 -1.41 10.18
C CYS A 69 -9.47 -1.23 11.66
N GLY A 70 -9.42 -2.31 12.43
CA GLY A 70 -9.14 -2.25 13.87
C GLY A 70 -7.82 -1.56 14.23
N TRP A 71 -6.75 -1.78 13.44
CA TRP A 71 -5.46 -1.11 13.66
C TRP A 71 -5.48 0.38 13.29
N CYS A 72 -6.30 0.78 12.31
CA CYS A 72 -6.49 2.18 11.95
C CYS A 72 -7.22 2.93 13.06
N ILE A 73 -8.31 2.34 13.57
CA ILE A 73 -9.07 2.88 14.70
C ILE A 73 -8.16 3.03 15.92
N LYS A 74 -7.35 2.01 16.20
CA LYS A 74 -6.40 2.02 17.30
C LYS A 74 -5.34 3.12 17.15
N LEU A 75 -4.75 3.28 15.95
CA LEU A 75 -3.79 4.35 15.66
C LEU A 75 -4.40 5.73 15.86
N ASN A 76 -5.62 5.92 15.37
CA ASN A 76 -6.36 7.18 15.54
C ASN A 76 -6.61 7.48 17.02
N ASP A 77 -7.08 6.49 17.79
CA ASP A 77 -7.43 6.67 19.21
C ASP A 77 -6.19 6.84 20.12
N GLU A 78 -5.13 6.09 19.88
CA GLU A 78 -3.93 6.11 20.70
C GLU A 78 -2.96 7.24 20.33
N VAL A 79 -2.98 7.73 19.08
CA VAL A 79 -2.00 8.68 18.56
C VAL A 79 -2.65 9.93 17.97
N PHE A 80 -3.40 9.83 16.88
CA PHE A 80 -3.78 10.99 16.06
C PHE A 80 -4.73 11.96 16.75
N LYS A 81 -5.63 11.45 17.61
CA LYS A 81 -6.53 12.27 18.43
C LYS A 81 -5.84 13.00 19.59
N LYS A 82 -4.59 12.60 19.94
CA LYS A 82 -3.92 13.15 21.12
C LYS A 82 -3.35 14.55 20.84
N ASP A 83 -3.45 15.42 21.83
CA ASP A 83 -2.92 16.79 21.74
C ASP A 83 -1.41 16.85 21.53
N GLU A 84 -0.68 15.90 22.11
CA GLU A 84 0.76 15.74 21.96
C GLU A 84 1.11 15.51 20.47
N PHE A 85 0.41 14.61 19.80
CA PHE A 85 0.61 14.36 18.37
C PHE A 85 0.27 15.62 17.55
N LYS A 86 -0.91 16.22 17.75
CA LYS A 86 -1.35 17.41 17.02
C LYS A 86 -0.35 18.56 17.14
N LYS A 87 0.19 18.79 18.34
CA LYS A 87 1.23 19.80 18.59
C LYS A 87 2.56 19.43 17.94
N GLY A 88 2.95 18.14 17.99
CA GLY A 88 4.23 17.67 17.48
C GLY A 88 4.35 17.67 15.95
N VAL A 89 3.22 17.59 15.22
CA VAL A 89 3.17 17.55 13.75
C VAL A 89 2.81 18.90 13.11
N LYS A 90 2.18 19.81 13.85
CA LYS A 90 1.60 21.06 13.35
C LYS A 90 2.54 21.91 12.48
N ASP A 91 3.80 22.02 12.87
CA ASP A 91 4.77 22.86 12.17
C ASP A 91 5.56 22.10 11.09
N LYS A 92 5.33 20.80 10.92
CA LYS A 92 6.09 19.92 10.04
C LYS A 92 5.26 19.37 8.89
N PHE A 93 3.99 19.08 9.14
CA PHE A 93 3.15 18.35 8.20
C PHE A 93 1.81 19.04 7.94
N ILE A 94 1.32 18.87 6.71
CA ILE A 94 -0.10 18.94 6.37
C ILE A 94 -0.61 17.50 6.46
N LEU A 95 -1.69 17.30 7.20
CA LEU A 95 -2.25 15.98 7.46
C LEU A 95 -3.31 15.64 6.39
N VAL A 96 -3.17 14.49 5.75
CA VAL A 96 -4.05 14.03 4.67
C VAL A 96 -4.62 12.68 5.03
N ASP A 97 -5.96 12.58 4.99
CA ASP A 97 -6.72 11.38 5.29
C ASP A 97 -7.31 10.79 4.00
N ILE A 98 -6.83 9.63 3.61
CA ILE A 98 -7.28 8.87 2.44
C ILE A 98 -8.05 7.66 2.96
N ASP A 99 -9.34 7.90 3.27
CA ASP A 99 -10.20 6.92 3.91
C ASP A 99 -10.88 5.97 2.90
N PHE A 100 -10.96 4.70 3.26
CA PHE A 100 -11.67 3.63 2.55
C PHE A 100 -12.71 3.01 3.49
N PRO A 101 -13.80 3.74 3.81
CA PRO A 101 -14.83 3.24 4.71
C PRO A 101 -15.59 2.07 4.08
N GLN A 102 -16.10 1.15 4.90
CA GLN A 102 -16.98 0.08 4.46
C GLN A 102 -18.31 0.62 3.89
N ASP A 103 -18.83 1.69 4.51
CA ASP A 103 -19.94 2.47 3.98
C ASP A 103 -19.42 3.60 3.09
N ASP A 104 -19.25 3.30 1.81
CA ASP A 104 -18.71 4.22 0.81
C ASP A 104 -19.62 5.41 0.50
N SER A 105 -20.90 5.38 0.95
CA SER A 105 -21.82 6.52 0.83
C SER A 105 -21.34 7.76 1.60
N LYS A 106 -20.41 7.59 2.52
CA LYS A 106 -19.74 8.68 3.25
C LYS A 106 -18.76 9.48 2.39
N LEU A 107 -18.37 8.95 1.24
CA LEU A 107 -17.42 9.59 0.33
C LEU A 107 -18.11 10.17 -0.89
N SER A 108 -17.66 11.34 -1.35
CA SER A 108 -18.03 11.84 -2.68
C SER A 108 -17.42 10.96 -3.77
N GLU A 109 -18.04 10.90 -4.95
CA GLU A 109 -17.49 10.17 -6.10
C GLU A 109 -16.10 10.68 -6.48
N ALA A 110 -15.83 11.98 -6.30
CA ALA A 110 -14.51 12.56 -6.51
C ALA A 110 -13.47 11.99 -5.54
N ASN A 111 -13.82 11.84 -4.25
CA ASN A 111 -12.93 11.27 -3.25
C ASN A 111 -12.72 9.77 -3.48
N LYS A 112 -13.77 9.00 -3.84
CA LYS A 112 -13.64 7.58 -4.16
C LYS A 112 -12.63 7.39 -5.29
N LYS A 113 -12.76 8.16 -6.37
CA LYS A 113 -11.84 8.13 -7.51
C LYS A 113 -10.42 8.51 -7.11
N GLN A 114 -10.26 9.64 -6.43
CA GLN A 114 -8.96 10.09 -5.92
C GLN A 114 -8.28 9.02 -5.06
N ASN A 115 -9.03 8.46 -4.09
CA ASN A 115 -8.49 7.51 -3.13
C ASN A 115 -8.01 6.22 -3.83
N ALA A 116 -8.78 5.71 -4.80
CA ALA A 116 -8.38 4.54 -5.60
C ALA A 116 -7.12 4.83 -6.44
N GLU A 117 -7.06 5.99 -7.12
CA GLU A 117 -5.88 6.39 -7.90
C GLU A 117 -4.63 6.57 -7.01
N LEU A 118 -4.80 7.12 -5.82
CA LEU A 118 -3.70 7.27 -4.86
C LEU A 118 -3.27 5.93 -4.27
N GLN A 119 -4.21 5.04 -3.96
CA GLN A 119 -3.90 3.69 -3.48
C GLN A 119 -3.02 2.94 -4.48
N GLU A 120 -3.40 2.94 -5.75
CA GLU A 120 -2.62 2.34 -6.83
C GLU A 120 -1.25 3.01 -6.98
N LYS A 121 -1.23 4.34 -7.07
CA LYS A 121 -0.02 5.14 -7.29
C LYS A 121 1.02 4.96 -6.19
N PHE A 122 0.59 4.85 -4.93
CA PHE A 122 1.47 4.64 -3.78
C PHE A 122 1.69 3.14 -3.47
N GLY A 123 1.01 2.25 -4.17
CA GLY A 123 1.09 0.80 -3.97
C GLY A 123 0.73 0.42 -2.54
N VAL A 124 -0.44 0.86 -2.08
CA VAL A 124 -0.93 0.59 -0.73
C VAL A 124 -1.75 -0.71 -0.75
N GLU A 125 -1.22 -1.75 -0.11
CA GLU A 125 -1.79 -3.09 -0.07
C GLU A 125 -2.48 -3.41 1.27
N GLY A 126 -2.30 -2.58 2.28
CA GLY A 126 -2.86 -2.82 3.62
C GLY A 126 -2.98 -1.54 4.44
N PHE A 127 -3.77 -1.62 5.51
CA PHE A 127 -4.11 -0.49 6.38
C PHE A 127 -3.75 -0.77 7.86
N PRO A 128 -3.35 0.27 8.63
CA PRO A 128 -3.04 1.61 8.16
C PRO A 128 -1.71 1.66 7.39
N SER A 129 -1.61 2.50 6.36
CA SER A 129 -0.36 2.84 5.68
C SER A 129 -0.12 4.33 5.76
N ILE A 130 0.93 4.73 6.45
CA ILE A 130 1.29 6.14 6.67
C ILE A 130 2.49 6.48 5.81
N LEU A 131 2.30 7.41 4.88
CA LEU A 131 3.35 7.88 3.98
C LEU A 131 3.78 9.29 4.34
N LEU A 132 5.09 9.51 4.45
CA LEU A 132 5.67 10.84 4.54
C LEU A 132 6.08 11.27 3.14
N CYS A 133 5.46 12.34 2.64
CA CYS A 133 5.73 12.88 1.32
C CYS A 133 6.26 14.31 1.42
N ASP A 134 7.11 14.70 0.48
CA ASP A 134 7.48 16.11 0.36
C ASP A 134 6.29 16.95 -0.15
N ALA A 135 6.44 18.27 -0.16
CA ALA A 135 5.37 19.19 -0.56
C ALA A 135 4.84 18.95 -2.00
N THR A 136 5.59 18.23 -2.84
CA THR A 136 5.15 17.85 -4.18
C THR A 136 4.31 16.59 -4.22
N GLY A 137 4.23 15.87 -3.08
CA GLY A 137 3.56 14.58 -2.94
C GLY A 137 4.46 13.38 -3.26
N LYS A 138 5.79 13.57 -3.38
CA LYS A 138 6.74 12.48 -3.60
C LYS A 138 7.08 11.81 -2.26
N PRO A 139 6.80 10.51 -2.07
CA PRO A 139 7.00 9.84 -0.79
C PRO A 139 8.48 9.65 -0.49
N PHE A 140 8.89 9.79 0.77
CA PHE A 140 10.27 9.55 1.21
C PHE A 140 10.36 8.63 2.44
N ALA A 141 9.24 8.21 2.99
CA ALA A 141 9.18 7.19 4.03
C ALA A 141 7.78 6.58 4.11
N LYS A 142 7.70 5.33 4.61
CA LYS A 142 6.46 4.62 4.94
C LYS A 142 6.56 4.05 6.35
N THR A 143 5.46 4.12 7.09
CA THR A 143 5.26 3.48 8.38
C THR A 143 3.80 3.01 8.50
N GLY A 144 3.39 2.55 9.67
CA GLY A 144 2.04 2.08 9.96
C GLY A 144 1.70 2.30 11.42
N TYR A 145 0.95 1.38 12.03
CA TYR A 145 0.71 1.40 13.48
C TYR A 145 1.98 1.01 14.23
N GLU A 146 2.30 1.82 15.25
CA GLU A 146 3.36 1.52 16.21
C GLU A 146 2.83 1.69 17.62
N ALA A 147 3.10 0.72 18.49
CA ALA A 147 2.71 0.80 19.89
C ALA A 147 3.56 1.83 20.64
N GLY A 148 3.03 2.38 21.74
CA GLY A 148 3.76 3.29 22.63
C GLY A 148 3.24 4.73 22.61
N GLY A 149 2.10 4.96 21.94
CA GLY A 149 1.39 6.24 21.98
C GLY A 149 2.07 7.38 21.22
N PRO A 150 1.62 8.64 21.43
CA PRO A 150 2.02 9.77 20.59
C PRO A 150 3.49 10.14 20.69
N GLU A 151 4.13 10.00 21.85
CA GLU A 151 5.55 10.34 22.03
C GLU A 151 6.46 9.41 21.22
N ASN A 152 6.18 8.08 21.28
CA ASN A 152 6.92 7.10 20.51
C ASN A 152 6.71 7.32 19.01
N TYR A 153 5.47 7.54 18.61
CA TYR A 153 5.12 7.80 17.21
C TYR A 153 5.80 9.06 16.65
N LEU A 154 5.83 10.15 17.42
CA LEU A 154 6.55 11.38 17.05
C LEU A 154 8.06 11.16 16.94
N THR A 155 8.63 10.32 17.79
CA THR A 155 10.06 9.94 17.73
C THR A 155 10.33 9.18 16.42
N ASN A 156 9.47 8.25 16.04
CA ASN A 156 9.56 7.54 14.76
C ASN A 156 9.44 8.52 13.58
N LEU A 157 8.41 9.37 13.54
CA LEU A 157 8.25 10.37 12.47
C LEU A 157 9.47 11.27 12.34
N ASN A 158 10.06 11.72 13.45
CA ASN A 158 11.29 12.55 13.44
C ASN A 158 12.50 11.77 12.90
N SER A 159 12.54 10.46 13.10
CA SER A 159 13.59 9.62 12.50
C SER A 159 13.37 9.48 10.99
N LEU A 160 12.14 9.24 10.56
CA LEU A 160 11.77 9.11 9.14
C LEU A 160 11.99 10.39 8.34
N LEU A 161 11.82 11.57 8.94
CA LEU A 161 12.15 12.85 8.29
C LEU A 161 13.60 12.93 7.83
N LYS A 162 14.53 12.20 8.46
CA LYS A 162 15.93 12.15 8.02
C LYS A 162 16.10 11.47 6.66
N ASN A 163 15.17 10.61 6.27
CA ASN A 163 15.22 9.94 4.97
C ASN A 163 15.10 10.92 3.80
N LYS A 164 14.34 12.02 3.98
CA LYS A 164 14.28 13.10 2.97
C LYS A 164 15.65 13.72 2.73
N ALA A 165 16.36 14.07 3.80
CA ALA A 165 17.70 14.66 3.68
C ALA A 165 18.69 13.67 3.03
N LYS A 166 18.68 12.41 3.45
CA LYS A 166 19.52 11.35 2.86
C LYS A 166 19.21 11.14 1.38
N ARG A 167 17.91 11.15 1.01
CA ARG A 167 17.46 11.06 -0.38
C ARG A 167 18.06 12.21 -1.20
N ASP A 168 17.88 13.42 -0.73
CA ASP A 168 18.31 14.63 -1.44
C ASP A 168 19.86 14.69 -1.55
N GLU A 169 20.58 14.25 -0.51
CA GLU A 169 22.03 14.09 -0.52
C GLU A 169 22.50 13.05 -1.55
N ALA A 170 21.90 11.85 -1.54
CA ALA A 170 22.24 10.80 -2.49
C ALA A 170 21.95 11.22 -3.94
N PHE A 171 20.86 11.97 -4.17
CA PHE A 171 20.52 12.47 -5.50
C PHE A 171 21.48 13.56 -5.98
N ALA A 172 21.95 14.41 -5.08
CA ALA A 172 22.92 15.48 -5.36
C ALA A 172 24.37 14.97 -5.46
N MET A 173 24.64 13.72 -5.11
CA MET A 173 25.98 13.13 -5.14
C MET A 173 26.58 13.20 -6.55
N LYS A 174 27.78 13.75 -6.65
CA LYS A 174 28.53 13.91 -7.93
C LYS A 174 29.37 12.70 -8.29
N SER A 175 29.58 11.76 -7.36
CA SER A 175 30.27 10.50 -7.66
C SER A 175 29.52 9.72 -8.75
N GLU A 176 30.27 8.93 -9.52
CA GLU A 176 29.77 8.08 -10.59
C GLU A 176 30.03 6.61 -10.26
N GLY A 177 29.49 5.72 -11.07
CA GLY A 177 29.73 4.28 -10.93
C GLY A 177 29.08 3.69 -9.68
N VAL A 178 29.61 2.54 -9.26
CA VAL A 178 29.03 1.67 -8.23
C VAL A 178 28.78 2.40 -6.88
N GLU A 179 29.61 3.37 -6.51
CA GLU A 179 29.43 4.14 -5.27
C GLU A 179 28.16 5.00 -5.33
N LYS A 180 27.86 5.59 -6.48
CA LYS A 180 26.57 6.30 -6.70
C LYS A 180 25.40 5.31 -6.63
N ALA A 181 25.53 4.17 -7.30
CA ALA A 181 24.50 3.13 -7.28
C ALA A 181 24.21 2.66 -5.85
N LYS A 182 25.25 2.35 -5.05
CA LYS A 182 25.09 1.96 -3.64
C LYS A 182 24.36 3.01 -2.81
N ALA A 183 24.71 4.29 -2.95
CA ALA A 183 24.07 5.38 -2.23
C ALA A 183 22.55 5.46 -2.58
N LEU A 184 22.21 5.38 -3.87
CA LEU A 184 20.84 5.40 -4.35
C LEU A 184 20.04 4.17 -3.88
N VAL A 185 20.61 2.98 -3.96
CA VAL A 185 19.99 1.74 -3.48
C VAL A 185 19.71 1.80 -1.98
N ASN A 186 20.70 2.25 -1.19
CA ASN A 186 20.53 2.36 0.26
C ASN A 186 19.37 3.30 0.63
N VAL A 187 19.28 4.44 -0.04
CA VAL A 187 18.19 5.39 0.21
C VAL A 187 16.84 4.81 -0.18
N LEU A 188 16.72 4.14 -1.34
CA LEU A 188 15.46 3.49 -1.74
C LEU A 188 15.02 2.44 -0.71
N LYS A 189 15.97 1.65 -0.17
CA LYS A 189 15.69 0.67 0.89
C LYS A 189 15.26 1.33 2.21
N GLU A 190 15.95 2.39 2.65
CA GLU A 190 15.63 3.10 3.88
C GLU A 190 14.26 3.80 3.84
N MET A 191 13.80 4.20 2.67
CA MET A 191 12.46 4.79 2.50
C MET A 191 11.33 3.79 2.73
N ASN A 192 11.60 2.49 2.65
CA ASN A 192 10.64 1.41 2.90
C ASN A 192 9.33 1.55 2.08
N LEU A 193 9.44 2.00 0.84
CA LEU A 193 8.31 2.18 -0.07
C LEU A 193 7.96 0.87 -0.77
N SER A 194 6.71 0.74 -1.22
CA SER A 194 6.31 -0.36 -2.10
C SER A 194 7.03 -0.30 -3.44
N ASP A 195 7.16 -1.44 -4.12
CA ASP A 195 7.77 -1.49 -5.44
C ASP A 195 6.99 -0.63 -6.46
N ALA A 196 5.66 -0.59 -6.35
CA ALA A 196 4.81 0.28 -7.16
C ALA A 196 5.10 1.77 -6.92
N ALA A 197 5.26 2.20 -5.66
CA ALA A 197 5.65 3.56 -5.35
C ALA A 197 7.07 3.89 -5.85
N VAL A 198 8.02 2.96 -5.72
CA VAL A 198 9.37 3.14 -6.28
C VAL A 198 9.31 3.27 -7.80
N ALA A 199 8.57 2.42 -8.49
CA ALA A 199 8.41 2.50 -9.94
C ALA A 199 7.78 3.84 -10.39
N THR A 200 6.74 4.28 -9.69
CA THR A 200 5.98 5.49 -10.00
C THR A 200 6.79 6.77 -9.73
N PHE A 201 7.44 6.86 -8.56
CA PHE A 201 8.05 8.10 -8.10
C PHE A 201 9.58 8.16 -8.28
N TYR A 202 10.23 7.00 -8.49
CA TYR A 202 11.69 6.85 -8.50
C TYR A 202 12.19 6.02 -9.69
N GLY A 203 11.37 5.82 -10.74
CA GLY A 203 11.76 5.08 -11.94
C GLY A 203 13.02 5.68 -12.62
N ASP A 204 13.17 7.01 -12.60
CA ASP A 204 14.37 7.71 -13.07
C ASP A 204 15.61 7.38 -12.24
N VAL A 205 15.45 7.21 -10.92
CA VAL A 205 16.52 6.81 -10.01
C VAL A 205 16.94 5.36 -10.25
N VAL A 206 15.97 4.47 -10.47
CA VAL A 206 16.26 3.09 -10.88
C VAL A 206 17.06 3.05 -12.18
N GLY A 207 16.71 3.92 -13.14
CA GLY A 207 17.50 4.09 -14.37
C GLY A 207 18.94 4.56 -14.10
N GLN A 208 19.14 5.49 -13.17
CA GLN A 208 20.48 5.93 -12.74
C GLN A 208 21.27 4.82 -12.08
N ILE A 209 20.64 3.97 -11.23
CA ILE A 209 21.29 2.81 -10.61
C ILE A 209 21.79 1.85 -11.70
N LYS A 210 20.93 1.50 -12.67
CA LYS A 210 21.29 0.62 -13.80
C LYS A 210 22.48 1.16 -14.61
N ALA A 211 22.48 2.47 -14.87
CA ALA A 211 23.56 3.13 -15.62
C ALA A 211 24.89 3.20 -14.83
N ALA A 212 24.80 3.43 -13.52
CA ALA A 212 25.97 3.54 -12.64
C ALA A 212 26.58 2.17 -12.26
N ASP A 213 25.76 1.11 -12.27
CA ASP A 213 26.15 -0.25 -11.92
C ASP A 213 25.77 -1.27 -13.02
N PRO A 214 26.40 -1.21 -14.20
CA PRO A 214 26.05 -2.07 -15.34
C PRO A 214 26.35 -3.56 -15.11
N LYS A 215 27.15 -3.89 -14.09
CA LYS A 215 27.44 -5.27 -13.71
C LYS A 215 26.54 -5.78 -12.57
N ASP A 216 25.64 -4.91 -12.06
CA ASP A 216 24.78 -5.18 -10.92
C ASP A 216 25.55 -5.70 -9.68
N GLU A 217 26.67 -5.05 -9.35
CA GLU A 217 27.44 -5.35 -8.14
C GLU A 217 26.61 -5.11 -6.86
N THR A 218 25.63 -4.20 -6.92
CA THR A 218 24.65 -3.95 -5.84
C THR A 218 23.62 -5.07 -5.70
N GLY A 219 23.42 -5.89 -6.73
CA GLY A 219 22.38 -6.91 -6.82
C GLY A 219 20.95 -6.34 -6.92
N TYR A 220 20.82 -5.01 -7.05
CA TYR A 220 19.52 -4.34 -6.99
C TYR A 220 18.66 -4.61 -8.24
N VAL A 221 19.28 -4.62 -9.42
CA VAL A 221 18.58 -4.87 -10.68
C VAL A 221 18.07 -6.31 -10.72
N LYS A 222 18.89 -7.28 -10.34
CA LYS A 222 18.46 -8.70 -10.22
C LYS A 222 17.32 -8.86 -9.23
N GLN A 223 17.35 -8.13 -8.11
CA GLN A 223 16.27 -8.16 -7.13
C GLN A 223 14.97 -7.64 -7.72
N LEU A 224 15.00 -6.51 -8.45
CA LEU A 224 13.81 -5.96 -9.12
C LEU A 224 13.25 -6.92 -10.19
N GLU A 225 14.13 -7.49 -11.03
CA GLU A 225 13.72 -8.44 -12.06
C GLU A 225 13.11 -9.72 -11.45
N SER A 226 13.66 -10.18 -10.32
CA SER A 226 13.14 -11.33 -9.58
C SER A 226 11.74 -11.05 -9.03
N LYS A 227 11.52 -9.86 -8.45
CA LYS A 227 10.21 -9.43 -7.96
C LYS A 227 9.19 -9.29 -9.08
N GLU A 228 9.57 -8.70 -10.22
CA GLU A 228 8.68 -8.59 -11.38
C GLU A 228 8.26 -9.96 -11.93
N LYS A 229 9.20 -10.89 -12.01
CA LYS A 229 8.90 -12.28 -12.41
C LYS A 229 7.95 -12.94 -11.43
N LEU A 230 8.17 -12.74 -10.11
CA LEU A 230 7.32 -13.29 -9.06
C LEU A 230 5.89 -12.73 -9.14
N ALA A 231 5.73 -11.43 -9.31
CA ALA A 231 4.41 -10.81 -9.48
C ALA A 231 3.66 -11.36 -10.71
N LYS A 232 4.37 -11.60 -11.82
CA LYS A 232 3.79 -12.25 -13.00
C LYS A 232 3.38 -13.71 -12.74
N PHE A 233 4.18 -14.42 -11.96
CA PHE A 233 3.86 -15.78 -11.51
C PHE A 233 2.61 -15.79 -10.65
N GLU A 234 2.52 -14.92 -9.66
CA GLU A 234 1.37 -14.81 -8.75
C GLU A 234 0.08 -14.45 -9.50
N ALA A 235 0.13 -13.43 -10.37
CA ALA A 235 -1.03 -13.05 -11.18
C ALA A 235 -1.54 -14.21 -12.05
N ARG A 236 -0.63 -14.99 -12.64
CA ARG A 236 -1.03 -16.16 -13.44
C ARG A 236 -1.54 -17.31 -12.59
N LEU A 237 -0.98 -17.46 -11.38
CA LEU A 237 -1.42 -18.46 -10.42
C LEU A 237 -2.86 -18.19 -9.96
N ASP A 238 -3.19 -16.91 -9.71
CA ASP A 238 -4.55 -16.51 -9.33
C ASP A 238 -5.58 -16.83 -10.41
N GLU A 239 -5.25 -16.58 -11.69
CA GLU A 239 -6.13 -16.96 -12.82
C GLU A 239 -6.36 -18.49 -12.85
N LEU A 240 -5.30 -19.28 -12.64
CA LEU A 240 -5.37 -20.74 -12.62
C LEU A 240 -6.13 -21.23 -11.38
N GLY A 241 -5.96 -20.57 -10.23
CA GLY A 241 -6.69 -20.86 -9.00
C GLY A 241 -8.21 -20.63 -9.14
N GLN A 242 -8.60 -19.50 -9.76
CA GLN A 242 -10.02 -19.21 -10.04
C GLN A 242 -10.68 -20.22 -10.95
N SER A 243 -9.93 -20.85 -11.84
CA SER A 243 -10.40 -21.91 -12.74
C SER A 243 -10.20 -23.33 -12.19
N GLU A 244 -9.69 -23.47 -10.96
CA GLU A 244 -9.33 -24.75 -10.32
C GLU A 244 -8.35 -25.60 -11.14
N ASP A 245 -7.57 -24.97 -12.04
CA ASP A 245 -6.56 -25.65 -12.86
C ASP A 245 -5.27 -25.89 -12.06
N PHE A 246 -5.32 -26.83 -11.12
CA PHE A 246 -4.14 -27.19 -10.32
C PHE A 246 -3.01 -27.83 -11.14
N ALA A 247 -3.36 -28.46 -12.27
CA ALA A 247 -2.35 -29.03 -13.18
C ALA A 247 -1.59 -27.91 -13.90
N GLY A 248 -2.29 -26.90 -14.39
CA GLY A 248 -1.69 -25.70 -14.97
C GLY A 248 -0.86 -24.92 -13.94
N ALA A 249 -1.36 -24.77 -12.71
CA ALA A 249 -0.63 -24.14 -11.61
C ALA A 249 0.69 -24.87 -11.27
N MET A 250 0.66 -26.20 -11.26
CA MET A 250 1.87 -27.02 -11.06
C MET A 250 2.88 -26.86 -12.20
N ALA A 251 2.41 -26.93 -13.45
CA ALA A 251 3.26 -26.73 -14.62
C ALA A 251 3.91 -25.34 -14.64
N LEU A 252 3.15 -24.29 -14.23
CA LEU A 252 3.66 -22.93 -14.07
C LEU A 252 4.77 -22.87 -13.03
N ALA A 253 4.55 -23.43 -11.82
CA ALA A 253 5.55 -23.45 -10.75
C ALA A 253 6.83 -24.20 -11.18
N GLU A 254 6.70 -25.34 -11.85
CA GLU A 254 7.84 -26.09 -12.36
C GLU A 254 8.62 -25.33 -13.46
N LYS A 255 7.91 -24.65 -14.36
CA LYS A 255 8.54 -23.82 -15.38
C LYS A 255 9.35 -22.69 -14.73
N CYS A 256 8.76 -21.95 -13.80
CA CYS A 256 9.43 -20.87 -13.08
C CYS A 256 10.69 -21.34 -12.36
N LEU A 257 10.66 -22.51 -11.73
CA LEU A 257 11.81 -23.07 -11.04
C LEU A 257 12.94 -23.55 -11.98
N LYS A 258 12.60 -23.99 -13.19
CA LYS A 258 13.56 -24.55 -14.15
C LYS A 258 14.09 -23.54 -15.16
N GLU A 259 13.21 -22.71 -15.72
CA GLU A 259 13.48 -21.89 -16.89
C GLU A 259 13.69 -20.40 -16.56
N ASP A 260 12.95 -19.87 -15.58
CA ASP A 260 12.94 -18.43 -15.30
C ASP A 260 14.07 -17.98 -14.34
N GLY A 261 14.84 -18.95 -13.81
CA GLY A 261 16.05 -18.67 -13.02
C GLY A 261 15.73 -17.99 -11.68
N PHE A 262 14.64 -18.36 -11.02
CA PHE A 262 14.32 -17.85 -9.69
C PHE A 262 15.38 -18.26 -8.69
N GLU A 263 15.88 -17.28 -7.92
CA GLU A 263 16.88 -17.45 -6.87
C GLU A 263 16.38 -16.82 -5.57
N GLY A 264 17.05 -17.15 -4.46
CA GLY A 264 16.77 -16.56 -3.14
C GLY A 264 15.31 -16.65 -2.73
N GLU A 265 14.76 -15.55 -2.23
CA GLU A 265 13.41 -15.45 -1.68
C GLU A 265 12.31 -15.79 -2.70
N ALA A 266 12.44 -15.34 -3.95
CA ALA A 266 11.48 -15.65 -5.00
C ALA A 266 11.41 -17.16 -5.31
N LYS A 267 12.56 -17.85 -5.34
CA LYS A 267 12.59 -19.31 -5.46
C LYS A 267 11.91 -19.98 -4.28
N GLN A 268 12.17 -19.48 -3.10
CA GLN A 268 11.59 -20.00 -1.86
C GLN A 268 10.07 -19.87 -1.87
N GLN A 269 9.55 -18.74 -2.32
CA GLN A 269 8.11 -18.48 -2.43
C GLN A 269 7.43 -19.39 -3.45
N VAL A 270 8.04 -19.59 -4.63
CA VAL A 270 7.51 -20.53 -5.64
C VAL A 270 7.49 -21.96 -5.13
N LEU A 271 8.52 -22.39 -4.36
CA LEU A 271 8.55 -23.71 -3.74
C LEU A 271 7.49 -23.89 -2.65
N ALA A 272 7.26 -22.87 -1.83
CA ALA A 272 6.19 -22.86 -0.84
C ALA A 272 4.79 -22.94 -1.52
N THR A 273 4.59 -22.17 -2.58
CA THR A 273 3.37 -22.24 -3.39
C THR A 273 3.18 -23.62 -4.01
N LYS A 274 4.24 -24.24 -4.55
CA LYS A 274 4.19 -25.62 -5.07
C LYS A 274 3.77 -26.62 -4.01
N ALA A 275 4.22 -26.45 -2.77
CA ALA A 275 3.76 -27.28 -1.66
C ALA A 275 2.26 -27.14 -1.43
N MET A 276 1.72 -25.92 -1.47
CA MET A 276 0.27 -25.70 -1.31
C MET A 276 -0.56 -26.29 -2.46
N ILE A 277 -0.06 -26.24 -3.71
CA ILE A 277 -0.72 -26.90 -4.85
C ILE A 277 -0.77 -28.42 -4.62
N PHE A 278 0.31 -29.03 -4.13
CA PHE A 278 0.30 -30.45 -3.78
C PHE A 278 -0.70 -30.80 -2.67
N VAL A 279 -0.89 -29.89 -1.69
CA VAL A 279 -1.91 -30.05 -0.65
C VAL A 279 -3.32 -30.13 -1.27
N GLN A 280 -3.64 -29.22 -2.19
CA GLN A 280 -4.94 -29.23 -2.90
C GLN A 280 -5.15 -30.54 -3.68
N LEU A 281 -4.07 -31.10 -4.21
CA LEU A 281 -4.08 -32.39 -4.90
C LEU A 281 -4.02 -33.61 -3.95
N LYS A 282 -4.07 -33.40 -2.62
CA LYS A 282 -3.94 -34.44 -1.56
C LYS A 282 -2.62 -35.24 -1.65
N LYS A 283 -1.58 -34.65 -2.24
CA LYS A 283 -0.23 -35.24 -2.42
C LYS A 283 0.70 -34.77 -1.30
N PHE A 284 0.47 -35.24 -0.08
CA PHE A 284 1.16 -34.75 1.11
C PHE A 284 2.66 -35.04 1.13
N ASP A 285 3.12 -36.12 0.53
CA ASP A 285 4.56 -36.47 0.48
C ASP A 285 5.33 -35.50 -0.41
N GLU A 286 4.78 -35.18 -1.58
CA GLU A 286 5.35 -34.18 -2.50
C GLU A 286 5.26 -32.78 -1.91
N ALA A 287 4.20 -32.46 -1.16
CA ALA A 287 4.08 -31.20 -0.44
C ALA A 287 5.18 -31.05 0.61
N LEU A 288 5.41 -32.06 1.45
CA LEU A 288 6.46 -32.08 2.46
C LEU A 288 7.85 -31.91 1.84
N LYS A 289 8.11 -32.58 0.70
CA LYS A 289 9.36 -32.42 -0.04
C LYS A 289 9.56 -30.99 -0.54
N SER A 290 8.50 -30.36 -1.09
CA SER A 290 8.58 -28.97 -1.56
C SER A 290 8.80 -27.97 -0.40
N VAL A 291 8.26 -28.24 0.79
CA VAL A 291 8.53 -27.47 2.02
C VAL A 291 10.00 -27.58 2.43
N ASP A 292 10.56 -28.80 2.40
CA ASP A 292 11.98 -28.98 2.72
C ASP A 292 12.90 -28.30 1.70
N GLU A 293 12.57 -28.35 0.42
CA GLU A 293 13.27 -27.64 -0.64
C GLU A 293 13.18 -26.10 -0.45
N ALA A 294 11.99 -25.56 -0.09
CA ALA A 294 11.82 -24.14 0.20
C ALA A 294 12.66 -23.70 1.39
N LYS A 295 12.65 -24.46 2.48
CA LYS A 295 13.48 -24.17 3.65
C LYS A 295 14.97 -24.18 3.34
N ALA A 296 15.42 -25.11 2.51
CA ALA A 296 16.83 -25.28 2.15
C ALA A 296 17.41 -24.09 1.34
N VAL A 297 16.57 -23.29 0.67
CA VAL A 297 17.01 -22.10 -0.06
C VAL A 297 17.59 -21.05 0.88
N ASP A 298 16.87 -20.65 1.91
CA ASP A 298 17.34 -19.80 3.01
C ASP A 298 16.58 -20.11 4.30
N PRO A 299 17.16 -20.91 5.20
CA PRO A 299 16.53 -21.28 6.46
C PRO A 299 16.31 -20.11 7.44
N LYS A 300 16.99 -18.97 7.22
CA LYS A 300 16.94 -17.81 8.11
C LYS A 300 15.98 -16.73 7.63
N SER A 301 15.52 -16.80 6.39
CA SER A 301 14.48 -15.89 5.87
C SER A 301 13.18 -16.08 6.65
N GLU A 302 12.28 -15.13 6.55
CA GLU A 302 10.95 -15.23 7.16
C GLU A 302 10.17 -16.45 6.62
N ILE A 303 10.20 -16.68 5.30
CA ILE A 303 9.60 -17.86 4.69
C ILE A 303 10.26 -19.15 5.21
N GLY A 304 11.59 -19.19 5.27
CA GLY A 304 12.33 -20.36 5.76
C GLY A 304 11.96 -20.76 7.19
N GLN A 305 11.74 -19.76 8.06
CA GLN A 305 11.31 -19.98 9.43
C GLN A 305 9.86 -20.49 9.52
N GLN A 306 8.98 -20.03 8.63
CA GLN A 306 7.58 -20.48 8.56
C GLN A 306 7.46 -21.93 8.05
N MET A 307 8.44 -22.43 7.30
CA MET A 307 8.41 -23.77 6.73
C MET A 307 8.35 -24.89 7.78
N ASP A 308 8.90 -24.68 8.97
CA ASP A 308 8.82 -25.68 10.07
C ASP A 308 7.37 -25.85 10.54
N GLY A 309 6.67 -24.78 10.79
CA GLY A 309 5.26 -24.81 11.18
C GLY A 309 4.35 -25.39 10.07
N LEU A 310 4.66 -25.07 8.82
CA LEU A 310 3.94 -25.65 7.68
C LEU A 310 4.16 -27.16 7.59
N LYS A 311 5.41 -27.61 7.75
CA LYS A 311 5.77 -29.04 7.74
C LYS A 311 5.03 -29.83 8.82
N GLU A 312 4.96 -29.28 10.04
CA GLU A 312 4.22 -29.88 11.14
C GLU A 312 2.72 -30.04 10.81
N LYS A 313 2.08 -28.96 10.31
CA LYS A 313 0.68 -29.00 9.89
C LYS A 313 0.41 -30.05 8.80
N LEU A 314 1.26 -30.08 7.77
CA LEU A 314 1.12 -31.04 6.67
C LEU A 314 1.30 -32.49 7.15
N THR A 315 2.20 -32.73 8.10
CA THR A 315 2.39 -34.04 8.72
C THR A 315 1.16 -34.47 9.51
N GLN A 316 0.52 -33.56 10.24
CA GLN A 316 -0.73 -33.82 10.94
C GLN A 316 -1.86 -34.12 9.95
N MET A 317 -2.01 -33.30 8.88
CA MET A 317 -3.03 -33.52 7.83
C MET A 317 -2.83 -34.88 7.12
N LYS A 318 -1.60 -35.27 6.81
CA LYS A 318 -1.27 -36.56 6.20
C LYS A 318 -1.69 -37.74 7.09
N ASN A 319 -1.52 -37.61 8.41
CA ASN A 319 -1.78 -38.66 9.40
C ASN A 319 -3.22 -38.62 9.96
N ALA A 320 -4.01 -37.60 9.60
CA ALA A 320 -5.41 -37.54 10.01
C ALA A 320 -6.18 -38.73 9.39
N PRO A 321 -7.01 -39.45 10.16
CA PRO A 321 -7.87 -40.49 9.59
C PRO A 321 -8.78 -39.83 8.53
N ALA A 322 -8.91 -40.50 7.38
CA ALA A 322 -9.90 -40.08 6.38
C ALA A 322 -11.26 -40.00 7.08
N GLU A 323 -11.86 -38.82 7.16
CA GLU A 323 -13.23 -38.69 7.57
C GLU A 323 -14.05 -39.51 6.54
N GLU A 324 -14.61 -40.63 6.98
CA GLU A 324 -15.61 -41.35 6.21
C GLU A 324 -16.73 -40.35 5.93
N GLU A 325 -16.94 -39.98 4.66
CA GLU A 325 -18.13 -39.30 4.24
C GLU A 325 -19.32 -40.18 4.67
N SER A 326 -19.86 -39.89 5.87
CA SER A 326 -21.12 -40.45 6.28
C SER A 326 -22.20 -39.88 5.35
N GLY A 327 -22.47 -40.59 4.30
CA GLY A 327 -23.65 -40.41 3.49
C GLY A 327 -24.89 -40.59 4.36
N GLY A 328 -25.28 -39.55 5.04
CA GLY A 328 -26.58 -39.42 5.66
C GLY A 328 -27.57 -39.06 4.57
N ASP A 329 -28.27 -40.05 4.06
CA ASP A 329 -29.51 -39.85 3.35
C ASP A 329 -30.43 -38.96 4.18
N PRO A 330 -30.99 -37.89 3.66
CA PRO A 330 -32.01 -37.13 4.37
C PRO A 330 -33.29 -37.95 4.41
N GLU A 331 -33.54 -38.60 5.55
CA GLU A 331 -34.86 -39.20 5.87
C GLU A 331 -35.94 -38.12 5.72
N ALA A 332 -36.88 -38.38 4.84
CA ALA A 332 -38.05 -37.54 4.62
C ALA A 332 -38.88 -37.43 5.92
N PRO A 333 -39.41 -36.23 6.26
CA PRO A 333 -40.28 -36.10 7.41
C PRO A 333 -41.62 -36.79 7.13
N GLY A 334 -41.90 -37.84 7.91
CA GLY A 334 -43.20 -38.49 7.95
C GLY A 334 -44.31 -37.58 8.47
N ASP A 335 -45.37 -37.49 7.71
CA ASP A 335 -46.68 -36.98 8.12
C ASP A 335 -47.20 -37.71 9.34
N ASP A 336 -47.43 -37.03 10.45
CA ASP A 336 -48.45 -37.41 11.41
C ASP A 336 -49.16 -36.19 12.02
N ALA A 337 -50.31 -35.94 11.47
CA ALA A 337 -51.31 -35.06 12.04
C ALA A 337 -51.95 -35.69 13.27
N LYS A 338 -52.03 -34.99 14.40
CA LYS A 338 -53.24 -35.01 15.26
C LYS A 338 -53.31 -33.84 16.22
N ALA A 339 -54.53 -33.34 16.19
CA ALA A 339 -55.12 -32.23 16.95
C ALA A 339 -55.14 -32.40 18.48
N GLY A 340 -55.19 -31.28 19.17
CA GLY A 340 -55.54 -31.18 20.61
C GLY A 340 -55.42 -29.81 21.16
N LYS A 341 -56.53 -29.03 21.10
CA LYS A 341 -56.98 -27.90 21.92
C LYS A 341 -56.39 -27.90 23.32
N ASP A 342 -56.02 -26.70 23.80
CA ASP A 342 -56.74 -25.93 24.82
C ASP A 342 -55.87 -24.73 25.31
N THR A 343 -56.47 -23.52 25.19
CA THR A 343 -56.11 -22.33 25.95
C THR A 343 -56.74 -22.43 27.35
N PRO A 344 -56.30 -21.76 28.44
CA PRO A 344 -56.57 -20.33 28.63
C PRO A 344 -55.47 -19.54 29.37
N ALA A 345 -55.34 -18.30 29.02
CA ALA A 345 -55.61 -17.03 29.68
C ALA A 345 -54.95 -16.74 31.06
N ALA A 346 -54.37 -15.49 31.08
CA ALA A 346 -54.30 -14.48 32.15
C ALA A 346 -53.39 -14.78 33.37
N GLU A 347 -52.58 -13.92 33.85
CA GLU A 347 -52.68 -12.58 34.41
C GLU A 347 -51.34 -12.13 35.01
N GLU A 348 -51.05 -10.87 34.81
CA GLU A 348 -50.48 -9.85 35.72
C GLU A 348 -49.48 -10.28 36.83
N LYS A 349 -48.32 -9.76 36.77
CA LYS A 349 -47.89 -8.61 37.63
C LYS A 349 -46.59 -8.04 37.09
#